data_fff90278e9b5b7b5edbc85a0566cbe5b
#
_entry.id   fff90278e9b5b7b5edbc85a0566cbe5b
#
_cell.length_a   1.000
_cell.length_b   1.000
_cell.length_c   1.000
_cell.angle_alpha   90.00
_cell.angle_beta   90.00
_cell.angle_gamma   90.00
#
_symmetry.space_group_name_H-M   'P 1'
#
loop_
_entity.id
_entity.type
_entity.pdbx_description
1 polymer ?
#
loop_
_entity_poly.entity_id
_entity_poly.type
_entity_poly.pdbx_seq_one_letter_code
_entity_poly.pdbx_strand_id
1 'polypeptide(L)'
;YKKKYMLLALAQTDSLPEYAFKYGLKSSEDFIITDIAGPWDMQYNIQFYRMLGLHNAVIYYAYQQSLQSLPGICSDAVRTLADTYIELKDYTLAKKYVDLLSHSLCNGKWLREHYVELESIKGLEPEYVMIGNQFVLQDFYKDLSSLVTRYPNEKKYVDILLCGLLADKDGNTFMDVFDMVYEKHYKDAPHMPDVYQEALCLVASHEPEIRDTYGIDENVWGRYCDFSAMMTQGKVSLAKRKYADTYWVYSYK
;
A
#
# COMPACT_ATOMS: atom_id res chain seq x y z
N TYR A 1 -8.31 13.26 -0.03
CA TYR A 1 -8.85 11.91 -0.28
C TYR A 1 -8.65 11.42 -1.71
N LYS A 2 -8.95 12.20 -2.79
CA LYS A 2 -8.86 11.71 -4.19
C LYS A 2 -7.52 11.05 -4.50
N LYS A 3 -6.40 11.67 -4.13
CA LYS A 3 -5.05 11.10 -4.33
C LYS A 3 -4.89 9.77 -3.59
N LYS A 4 -5.28 9.73 -2.32
CA LYS A 4 -5.15 8.53 -1.48
C LYS A 4 -5.94 7.33 -2.03
N TYR A 5 -7.20 7.54 -2.42
CA TYR A 5 -8.00 6.49 -3.06
C TYR A 5 -7.46 6.09 -4.44
N MET A 6 -6.85 7.01 -5.16
CA MET A 6 -6.19 6.68 -6.44
C MET A 6 -4.97 5.79 -6.22
N LEU A 7 -4.11 6.11 -5.26
CA LEU A 7 -2.97 5.26 -4.89
C LEU A 7 -3.41 3.85 -4.45
N LEU A 8 -4.50 3.78 -3.68
CA LEU A 8 -5.10 2.51 -3.27
C LEU A 8 -5.56 1.67 -4.49
N ALA A 9 -6.25 2.30 -5.44
CA ALA A 9 -6.70 1.65 -6.67
C ALA A 9 -5.51 1.18 -7.54
N LEU A 10 -4.47 2.01 -7.67
CA LEU A 10 -3.24 1.63 -8.39
C LEU A 10 -2.54 0.43 -7.73
N ALA A 11 -2.50 0.38 -6.40
CA ALA A 11 -1.93 -0.76 -5.68
C ALA A 11 -2.74 -2.05 -5.88
N GLN A 12 -4.08 -1.96 -6.01
CA GLN A 12 -4.94 -3.12 -6.27
C GLN A 12 -4.86 -3.62 -7.72
N THR A 13 -4.42 -2.79 -8.65
CA THR A 13 -4.33 -3.12 -10.09
C THR A 13 -2.90 -3.35 -10.55
N ASP A 14 -1.95 -3.53 -9.63
CA ASP A 14 -0.51 -3.71 -9.90
C ASP A 14 0.12 -2.62 -10.79
N SER A 15 -0.49 -1.43 -10.79
CA SER A 15 -0.08 -0.29 -11.64
C SER A 15 0.58 0.83 -10.83
N LEU A 16 0.85 0.58 -9.55
CA LEU A 16 1.36 1.60 -8.65
C LEU A 16 2.70 2.18 -9.10
N PRO A 17 3.72 1.39 -9.47
CA PRO A 17 5.03 1.93 -9.84
C PRO A 17 4.97 2.83 -11.09
N GLU A 18 4.11 2.52 -12.05
CA GLU A 18 4.01 3.27 -13.31
C GLU A 18 3.35 4.64 -13.13
N TYR A 19 2.44 4.78 -12.15
CA TYR A 19 1.57 5.95 -12.09
C TYR A 19 1.64 6.73 -10.77
N ALA A 20 2.12 6.16 -9.67
CA ALA A 20 2.05 6.80 -8.35
C ALA A 20 2.67 8.21 -8.33
N PHE A 21 3.85 8.38 -8.89
CA PHE A 21 4.55 9.66 -8.94
C PHE A 21 3.88 10.65 -9.91
N LYS A 22 3.31 10.17 -11.02
CA LYS A 22 2.53 10.98 -11.97
C LYS A 22 1.25 11.52 -11.31
N TYR A 23 0.66 10.76 -10.40
CA TYR A 23 -0.51 11.16 -9.63
C TYR A 23 -0.16 11.84 -8.30
N GLY A 24 1.12 12.18 -8.10
CA GLY A 24 1.56 13.07 -7.06
C GLY A 24 1.84 12.40 -5.71
N LEU A 25 2.30 11.15 -5.72
CA LEU A 25 2.92 10.52 -4.55
C LEU A 25 4.14 11.35 -4.13
N LYS A 26 4.20 11.74 -2.84
CA LYS A 26 5.26 12.60 -2.31
C LYS A 26 5.91 12.05 -1.05
N SER A 27 5.22 11.18 -0.34
CA SER A 27 5.70 10.58 0.89
C SER A 27 4.91 9.28 1.15
N SER A 28 5.48 8.38 1.92
CA SER A 28 4.78 7.19 2.44
C SER A 28 3.51 7.54 3.21
N GLU A 29 3.43 8.72 3.81
CA GLU A 29 2.23 9.25 4.48
C GLU A 29 1.04 9.46 3.51
N ASP A 30 1.30 9.51 2.20
CA ASP A 30 0.22 9.56 1.22
C ASP A 30 -0.61 8.26 1.16
N PHE A 31 -0.08 7.14 1.66
CA PHE A 31 -0.77 5.85 1.73
C PHE A 31 -1.63 5.68 2.98
N ILE A 32 -1.35 6.39 4.07
CA ILE A 32 -2.05 6.25 5.33
C ILE A 32 -2.44 7.63 5.89
N ILE A 33 -3.47 7.68 6.74
CA ILE A 33 -3.82 8.90 7.47
C ILE A 33 -3.42 8.68 8.93
N THR A 34 -2.41 9.43 9.40
CA THR A 34 -1.93 9.40 10.78
C THR A 34 -2.68 10.39 11.66
N ASP A 35 -2.94 11.58 11.14
CA ASP A 35 -3.70 12.62 11.84
C ASP A 35 -5.19 12.46 11.57
N ILE A 36 -5.84 11.60 12.38
CA ILE A 36 -7.26 11.27 12.24
C ILE A 36 -8.11 12.43 12.73
N ALA A 37 -8.76 13.15 11.81
CA ALA A 37 -9.68 14.25 12.11
C ALA A 37 -11.14 13.80 12.23
N GLY A 38 -11.51 12.63 11.69
CA GLY A 38 -12.89 12.20 11.74
C GLY A 38 -13.18 10.84 11.10
N PRO A 39 -14.46 10.45 11.00
CA PRO A 39 -14.88 9.15 10.53
C PRO A 39 -14.42 8.80 9.11
N TRP A 40 -14.28 9.78 8.22
CA TRP A 40 -13.83 9.58 6.86
C TRP A 40 -12.35 9.17 6.76
N ASP A 41 -11.52 9.67 7.67
CA ASP A 41 -10.11 9.28 7.76
C ASP A 41 -9.99 7.83 8.19
N MET A 42 -10.78 7.43 9.18
CA MET A 42 -10.87 6.03 9.64
C MET A 42 -11.37 5.12 8.53
N GLN A 43 -12.40 5.55 7.78
CA GLN A 43 -12.92 4.78 6.67
C GLN A 43 -11.88 4.55 5.57
N TYR A 44 -11.05 5.55 5.29
CA TYR A 44 -9.93 5.38 4.37
C TYR A 44 -8.91 4.36 4.91
N ASN A 45 -8.48 4.49 6.15
CA ASN A 45 -7.53 3.56 6.77
C ASN A 45 -8.09 2.12 6.84
N ILE A 46 -9.39 1.96 7.10
CA ILE A 46 -10.08 0.67 7.00
C ILE A 46 -9.88 0.05 5.62
N GLN A 47 -10.09 0.81 4.54
CA GLN A 47 -9.90 0.29 3.17
C GLN A 47 -8.44 -0.05 2.87
N PHE A 48 -7.51 0.80 3.30
CA PHE A 48 -6.08 0.55 3.13
C PHE A 48 -5.64 -0.74 3.85
N TYR A 49 -5.96 -0.89 5.13
CA TYR A 49 -5.57 -2.08 5.89
C TYR A 49 -6.33 -3.34 5.46
N ARG A 50 -7.57 -3.21 4.99
CA ARG A 50 -8.31 -4.33 4.39
C ARG A 50 -7.61 -4.82 3.11
N MET A 51 -7.17 -3.92 2.25
CA MET A 51 -6.39 -4.27 1.05
C MET A 51 -5.09 -5.02 1.40
N LEU A 52 -4.47 -4.67 2.52
CA LEU A 52 -3.28 -5.35 3.02
C LEU A 52 -3.59 -6.68 3.75
N GLY A 53 -4.85 -7.02 3.99
CA GLY A 53 -5.24 -8.20 4.76
C GLY A 53 -4.95 -8.06 6.27
N LEU A 54 -4.76 -6.84 6.77
CA LEU A 54 -4.44 -6.55 8.17
C LEU A 54 -5.70 -6.33 8.99
N HIS A 55 -6.47 -7.43 9.19
CA HIS A 55 -7.78 -7.42 9.83
C HIS A 55 -7.78 -6.76 11.23
N ASN A 56 -6.70 -6.91 12.00
CA ASN A 56 -6.62 -6.29 13.32
C ASN A 56 -6.64 -4.75 13.26
N ALA A 57 -6.01 -4.16 12.24
CA ALA A 57 -6.09 -2.72 12.02
C ALA A 57 -7.47 -2.29 11.54
N VAL A 58 -8.10 -3.10 10.67
CA VAL A 58 -9.49 -2.87 10.25
C VAL A 58 -10.42 -2.85 11.46
N ILE A 59 -10.31 -3.83 12.34
CA ILE A 59 -11.09 -3.93 13.59
C ILE A 59 -10.84 -2.69 14.47
N TYR A 60 -9.57 -2.33 14.66
CA TYR A 60 -9.20 -1.15 15.46
C TYR A 60 -9.88 0.13 14.94
N TYR A 61 -9.74 0.43 13.65
CA TYR A 61 -10.33 1.64 13.07
C TYR A 61 -11.85 1.60 13.05
N ALA A 62 -12.47 0.43 12.86
CA ALA A 62 -13.92 0.28 12.95
C ALA A 62 -14.44 0.57 14.35
N TYR A 63 -13.75 0.11 15.40
CA TYR A 63 -14.09 0.49 16.77
C TYR A 63 -13.92 1.98 17.02
N GLN A 64 -12.82 2.59 16.59
CA GLN A 64 -12.61 4.02 16.72
C GLN A 64 -13.72 4.84 16.02
N GLN A 65 -14.10 4.42 14.81
CA GLN A 65 -15.20 5.04 14.06
C GLN A 65 -16.52 4.93 14.82
N SER A 66 -16.79 3.78 15.42
CA SER A 66 -17.98 3.56 16.26
C SER A 66 -18.04 4.49 17.47
N LEU A 67 -16.90 4.73 18.14
CA LEU A 67 -16.80 5.62 19.32
C LEU A 67 -16.99 7.09 18.97
N GLN A 68 -16.61 7.52 17.78
CA GLN A 68 -16.76 8.91 17.34
C GLN A 68 -18.15 9.25 16.81
N SER A 69 -19.00 8.26 16.58
CA SER A 69 -20.36 8.46 16.07
C SER A 69 -21.30 8.81 17.21
N LEU A 70 -21.88 10.03 17.23
CA LEU A 70 -22.85 10.50 18.24
C LEU A 70 -24.27 10.54 17.66
N PRO A 71 -25.31 10.15 18.43
CA PRO A 71 -25.35 9.21 19.55
C PRO A 71 -25.69 7.80 19.05
N GLY A 72 -24.79 6.87 19.13
CA GLY A 72 -25.11 5.47 18.83
C GLY A 72 -24.14 4.75 17.92
N ILE A 73 -24.48 3.52 17.64
CA ILE A 73 -23.68 2.61 16.85
C ILE A 73 -23.67 3.06 15.39
N CYS A 74 -22.47 3.39 14.85
CA CYS A 74 -22.30 3.64 13.43
C CYS A 74 -22.54 2.35 12.64
N SER A 75 -23.60 2.33 11.83
CA SER A 75 -23.99 1.14 11.04
C SER A 75 -22.84 0.64 10.14
N ASP A 76 -22.08 1.56 9.54
CA ASP A 76 -20.95 1.20 8.67
C ASP A 76 -19.79 0.59 9.45
N ALA A 77 -19.50 1.08 10.66
CA ALA A 77 -18.49 0.48 11.53
C ALA A 77 -18.89 -0.95 11.95
N VAL A 78 -20.16 -1.15 12.31
CA VAL A 78 -20.66 -2.48 12.70
C VAL A 78 -20.67 -3.44 11.52
N ARG A 79 -21.02 -3.00 10.31
CA ARG A 79 -20.89 -3.80 9.09
C ARG A 79 -19.42 -4.19 8.87
N THR A 80 -18.51 -3.22 8.96
CA THR A 80 -17.07 -3.48 8.83
C THR A 80 -16.59 -4.55 9.81
N LEU A 81 -17.05 -4.50 11.06
CA LEU A 81 -16.72 -5.51 12.07
C LEU A 81 -17.30 -6.89 11.70
N ALA A 82 -18.57 -6.94 11.28
CA ALA A 82 -19.21 -8.18 10.87
C ALA A 82 -18.48 -8.84 9.69
N ASP A 83 -18.23 -8.05 8.61
CA ASP A 83 -17.49 -8.50 7.43
C ASP A 83 -16.11 -9.05 7.82
N THR A 84 -15.37 -8.30 8.64
CA THR A 84 -14.02 -8.67 9.04
C THR A 84 -13.99 -9.95 9.88
N TYR A 85 -14.94 -10.16 10.76
CA TYR A 85 -15.02 -11.40 11.54
C TYR A 85 -15.51 -12.58 10.69
N ILE A 86 -16.30 -12.35 9.63
CA ILE A 86 -16.61 -13.39 8.64
C ILE A 86 -15.34 -13.78 7.86
N GLU A 87 -14.57 -12.81 7.38
CA GLU A 87 -13.27 -13.04 6.72
C GLU A 87 -12.29 -13.84 7.61
N LEU A 88 -12.29 -13.55 8.92
CA LEU A 88 -11.49 -14.27 9.94
C LEU A 88 -12.09 -15.62 10.37
N LYS A 89 -13.23 -16.03 9.83
CA LYS A 89 -13.97 -17.24 10.21
C LYS A 89 -14.38 -17.30 11.68
N ASP A 90 -14.41 -16.14 12.38
CA ASP A 90 -14.90 -16.09 13.76
C ASP A 90 -16.41 -15.97 13.79
N TYR A 91 -17.07 -17.15 13.76
CA TYR A 91 -18.53 -17.23 13.77
C TYR A 91 -19.15 -16.49 14.96
N THR A 92 -18.55 -16.59 16.14
CA THR A 92 -19.12 -16.03 17.38
C THR A 92 -19.17 -14.53 17.34
N LEU A 93 -18.08 -13.88 16.95
CA LEU A 93 -18.00 -12.42 16.84
C LEU A 93 -18.75 -11.93 15.60
N ALA A 94 -18.64 -12.60 14.45
CA ALA A 94 -19.41 -12.27 13.27
C ALA A 94 -20.91 -12.25 13.55
N LYS A 95 -21.45 -13.33 14.17
CA LYS A 95 -22.86 -13.45 14.54
C LYS A 95 -23.31 -12.31 15.43
N LYS A 96 -22.52 -11.95 16.43
CA LYS A 96 -22.83 -10.83 17.35
C LYS A 96 -23.09 -9.53 16.59
N TYR A 97 -22.24 -9.19 15.60
CA TYR A 97 -22.38 -7.95 14.84
C TYR A 97 -23.47 -8.01 13.78
N VAL A 98 -23.67 -9.16 13.13
CA VAL A 98 -24.81 -9.40 12.21
C VAL A 98 -26.13 -9.27 12.97
N ASP A 99 -26.26 -9.91 14.13
CA ASP A 99 -27.46 -9.83 14.97
C ASP A 99 -27.72 -8.38 15.44
N LEU A 100 -26.67 -7.64 15.81
CA LEU A 100 -26.80 -6.24 16.19
C LEU A 100 -27.39 -5.38 15.04
N LEU A 101 -26.97 -5.61 13.82
CA LEU A 101 -27.50 -4.92 12.64
C LEU A 101 -28.93 -5.35 12.28
N SER A 102 -29.38 -6.54 12.71
CA SER A 102 -30.74 -7.01 12.46
C SER A 102 -31.82 -6.14 13.11
N HIS A 103 -31.46 -5.41 14.15
CA HIS A 103 -32.34 -4.45 14.81
C HIS A 103 -32.46 -3.11 14.08
N SER A 104 -31.71 -2.91 12.97
CA SER A 104 -31.76 -1.70 12.16
C SER A 104 -32.59 -1.90 10.90
N LEU A 105 -33.53 -0.99 10.66
CA LEU A 105 -34.43 -1.05 9.48
C LEU A 105 -33.72 -0.93 8.12
N CYS A 106 -32.50 -0.39 8.10
CA CYS A 106 -31.78 -0.06 6.86
C CYS A 106 -30.92 -1.19 6.28
N ASN A 107 -30.80 -2.32 6.99
CA ASN A 107 -29.82 -3.35 6.65
C ASN A 107 -30.39 -4.62 5.98
N GLY A 108 -31.67 -4.66 5.63
CA GLY A 108 -32.36 -5.88 5.25
C GLY A 108 -31.79 -6.63 4.03
N LYS A 109 -31.24 -5.93 3.02
CA LYS A 109 -30.57 -6.58 1.88
C LYS A 109 -29.23 -7.16 2.30
N TRP A 110 -28.40 -6.35 2.94
CA TRP A 110 -27.09 -6.73 3.43
C TRP A 110 -27.16 -7.93 4.39
N LEU A 111 -28.11 -7.92 5.32
CA LEU A 111 -28.34 -9.02 6.28
C LEU A 111 -28.64 -10.35 5.58
N ARG A 112 -29.48 -10.37 4.53
CA ARG A 112 -29.81 -11.62 3.83
C ARG A 112 -28.56 -12.28 3.20
N GLU A 113 -27.66 -11.46 2.64
CA GLU A 113 -26.43 -11.95 2.03
C GLU A 113 -25.49 -12.50 3.12
N HIS A 114 -25.28 -11.74 4.19
CA HIS A 114 -24.32 -12.07 5.25
C HIS A 114 -24.77 -13.17 6.22
N TYR A 115 -26.08 -13.42 6.36
CA TYR A 115 -26.53 -14.62 7.10
C TYR A 115 -26.15 -15.91 6.36
N VAL A 116 -26.12 -15.92 5.05
CA VAL A 116 -25.66 -17.09 4.27
C VAL A 116 -24.15 -17.29 4.47
N GLU A 117 -23.37 -16.23 4.41
CA GLU A 117 -21.93 -16.28 4.66
C GLU A 117 -21.63 -16.71 6.11
N LEU A 118 -22.36 -16.17 7.09
CA LEU A 118 -22.22 -16.51 8.49
C LEU A 118 -22.44 -18.02 8.72
N GLU A 119 -23.50 -18.62 8.15
CA GLU A 119 -23.73 -20.05 8.29
C GLU A 119 -22.63 -20.89 7.61
N SER A 120 -21.99 -20.39 6.57
CA SER A 120 -20.90 -21.09 5.88
C SER A 120 -19.62 -21.22 6.72
N ILE A 121 -19.40 -20.33 7.68
CA ILE A 121 -18.24 -20.36 8.58
C ILE A 121 -18.51 -21.03 9.92
N LYS A 122 -19.74 -21.51 10.15
CA LYS A 122 -20.14 -22.13 11.40
C LYS A 122 -19.36 -23.40 11.66
N GLY A 123 -18.65 -23.44 12.77
CA GLY A 123 -17.85 -24.60 13.17
C GLY A 123 -16.43 -24.61 12.58
N LEU A 124 -16.06 -23.59 11.84
CA LEU A 124 -14.66 -23.38 11.44
C LEU A 124 -13.87 -22.76 12.60
N GLU A 125 -12.55 -23.02 12.61
CA GLU A 125 -11.64 -22.36 13.54
C GLU A 125 -11.29 -20.96 13.03
N PRO A 126 -11.26 -19.94 13.91
CA PRO A 126 -10.90 -18.57 13.52
C PRO A 126 -9.47 -18.46 12.98
N GLU A 127 -9.29 -17.71 11.91
CA GLU A 127 -8.00 -17.45 11.26
C GLU A 127 -7.49 -16.04 11.54
N TYR A 128 -6.78 -15.85 12.66
CA TYR A 128 -6.16 -14.55 12.98
C TYR A 128 -4.75 -14.44 12.40
N VAL A 129 -4.51 -13.40 11.62
CA VAL A 129 -3.18 -13.09 11.10
C VAL A 129 -2.41 -12.27 12.12
N MET A 130 -1.34 -12.85 12.65
CA MET A 130 -0.38 -12.16 13.53
C MET A 130 0.83 -11.70 12.71
N ILE A 131 1.21 -10.43 12.82
CA ILE A 131 2.49 -9.93 12.32
C ILE A 131 3.50 -9.98 13.45
N GLY A 132 4.38 -10.99 13.42
CA GLY A 132 5.28 -11.28 14.52
C GLY A 132 4.52 -11.59 15.81
N ASN A 133 4.96 -11.04 16.93
CA ASN A 133 4.28 -11.16 18.23
C ASN A 133 3.36 -9.97 18.53
N GLN A 134 3.12 -9.09 17.57
CA GLN A 134 2.37 -7.85 17.76
C GLN A 134 1.24 -7.72 16.75
N PHE A 135 0.15 -7.12 17.20
CA PHE A 135 -0.85 -6.54 16.32
C PHE A 135 -0.21 -5.38 15.52
N VAL A 136 -0.79 -5.06 14.38
CA VAL A 136 -0.37 -3.96 13.50
C VAL A 136 0.16 -2.77 14.30
N LEU A 137 1.37 -2.33 13.96
CA LEU A 137 2.07 -1.26 14.68
C LEU A 137 1.61 0.14 14.25
N GLN A 138 0.80 0.25 13.20
CA GLN A 138 0.43 1.51 12.54
C GLN A 138 1.68 2.28 12.04
N ASP A 139 2.73 1.53 11.75
CA ASP A 139 3.97 2.02 11.19
C ASP A 139 4.07 1.47 9.77
N PHE A 140 3.98 2.34 8.80
CA PHE A 140 3.94 1.98 7.38
C PHE A 140 5.07 1.01 6.99
N TYR A 141 6.30 1.33 7.36
CA TYR A 141 7.46 0.54 6.97
C TYR A 141 7.53 -0.81 7.68
N LYS A 142 7.26 -0.84 8.97
CA LYS A 142 7.31 -2.09 9.76
C LYS A 142 6.19 -3.03 9.36
N ASP A 143 4.98 -2.50 9.16
CA ASP A 143 3.84 -3.30 8.74
C ASP A 143 4.07 -3.90 7.36
N LEU A 144 4.51 -3.11 6.37
CA LEU A 144 4.79 -3.59 5.02
C LEU A 144 6.01 -4.51 4.93
N SER A 145 7.11 -4.20 5.61
CA SER A 145 8.29 -5.09 5.65
C SER A 145 7.94 -6.46 6.22
N SER A 146 7.10 -6.48 7.26
CA SER A 146 6.58 -7.73 7.84
C SER A 146 5.71 -8.50 6.85
N LEU A 147 4.89 -7.81 6.07
CA LEU A 147 4.05 -8.43 5.03
C LEU A 147 4.90 -8.98 3.88
N VAL A 148 5.87 -8.22 3.38
CA VAL A 148 6.80 -8.67 2.32
C VAL A 148 7.57 -9.90 2.76
N THR A 149 8.06 -9.93 4.01
CA THR A 149 8.76 -11.09 4.56
C THR A 149 7.84 -12.32 4.67
N ARG A 150 6.61 -12.13 5.11
CA ARG A 150 5.65 -13.21 5.34
C ARG A 150 5.00 -13.73 4.05
N TYR A 151 4.72 -12.82 3.12
CA TYR A 151 4.06 -13.12 1.85
C TYR A 151 4.93 -12.67 0.66
N PRO A 152 6.09 -13.28 0.49
CA PRO A 152 7.08 -12.83 -0.49
C PRO A 152 6.64 -13.01 -1.95
N ASN A 153 5.47 -13.61 -2.23
CA ASN A 153 4.89 -13.75 -3.55
C ASN A 153 3.93 -12.62 -3.91
N GLU A 154 3.52 -11.82 -2.94
CA GLU A 154 2.52 -10.77 -3.11
C GLU A 154 3.19 -9.47 -3.58
N LYS A 155 3.30 -9.31 -4.89
CA LYS A 155 3.92 -8.14 -5.55
C LYS A 155 3.35 -6.81 -5.07
N LYS A 156 2.06 -6.77 -4.77
CA LYS A 156 1.35 -5.60 -4.23
C LYS A 156 2.04 -5.00 -2.99
N TYR A 157 2.46 -5.85 -2.02
CA TYR A 157 3.13 -5.37 -0.81
C TYR A 157 4.52 -4.81 -1.12
N VAL A 158 5.22 -5.47 -2.04
CA VAL A 158 6.54 -5.04 -2.52
C VAL A 158 6.44 -3.67 -3.19
N ASP A 159 5.51 -3.49 -4.13
CA ASP A 159 5.35 -2.24 -4.86
C ASP A 159 4.93 -1.07 -3.94
N ILE A 160 4.06 -1.31 -2.95
CA ILE A 160 3.68 -0.27 -1.98
C ILE A 160 4.90 0.13 -1.14
N LEU A 161 5.68 -0.84 -0.66
CA LEU A 161 6.88 -0.59 0.14
C LEU A 161 7.94 0.18 -0.65
N LEU A 162 8.29 -0.31 -1.85
CA LEU A 162 9.30 0.33 -2.71
C LEU A 162 8.88 1.74 -3.14
N CYS A 163 7.63 1.94 -3.55
CA CYS A 163 7.12 3.26 -3.90
C CYS A 163 7.12 4.22 -2.70
N GLY A 164 6.83 3.73 -1.48
CA GLY A 164 6.92 4.51 -0.26
C GLY A 164 8.36 4.96 0.04
N LEU A 165 9.32 4.04 -0.02
CA LEU A 165 10.75 4.31 0.17
C LEU A 165 11.27 5.34 -0.83
N LEU A 166 10.92 5.18 -2.11
CA LEU A 166 11.27 6.16 -3.15
C LEU A 166 10.61 7.51 -2.90
N ALA A 167 9.37 7.53 -2.43
CA ALA A 167 8.67 8.79 -2.13
C ALA A 167 9.31 9.55 -0.98
N ASP A 168 9.80 8.84 0.03
CA ASP A 168 10.53 9.42 1.16
C ASP A 168 12.03 9.62 0.87
N LYS A 169 12.48 9.26 -0.35
CA LYS A 169 13.87 9.38 -0.82
C LYS A 169 14.87 8.57 0.02
N ASP A 170 14.43 7.48 0.62
CA ASP A 170 15.29 6.54 1.32
C ASP A 170 15.89 5.52 0.33
N GLY A 171 16.91 5.97 -0.41
CA GLY A 171 17.59 5.17 -1.42
C GLY A 171 18.33 3.96 -0.85
N ASN A 172 18.84 4.05 0.38
CA ASN A 172 19.57 2.94 1.01
C ASN A 172 18.62 1.80 1.33
N THR A 173 17.54 2.07 2.05
CA THR A 173 16.55 1.04 2.38
C THR A 173 15.84 0.53 1.12
N PHE A 174 15.65 1.40 0.11
CA PHE A 174 15.13 0.96 -1.19
C PHE A 174 16.04 -0.10 -1.82
N MET A 175 17.36 0.11 -1.85
CA MET A 175 18.31 -0.87 -2.40
C MET A 175 18.28 -2.19 -1.65
N ASP A 176 18.30 -2.14 -0.31
CA ASP A 176 18.25 -3.36 0.53
C ASP A 176 16.99 -4.19 0.25
N VAL A 177 15.82 -3.53 0.17
CA VAL A 177 14.56 -4.21 -0.12
C VAL A 177 14.51 -4.68 -1.57
N PHE A 178 14.97 -3.85 -2.51
CA PHE A 178 14.95 -4.17 -3.93
C PHE A 178 15.81 -5.41 -4.25
N ASP A 179 17.02 -5.48 -3.68
CA ASP A 179 17.90 -6.64 -3.81
C ASP A 179 17.23 -7.93 -3.31
N MET A 180 16.59 -7.86 -2.15
CA MET A 180 15.88 -9.00 -1.56
C MET A 180 14.74 -9.53 -2.44
N VAL A 181 14.07 -8.65 -3.20
CA VAL A 181 12.87 -9.01 -3.99
C VAL A 181 13.15 -9.13 -5.50
N TYR A 182 14.30 -8.67 -5.99
CA TYR A 182 14.63 -8.58 -7.42
C TYR A 182 14.54 -9.91 -8.14
N GLU A 183 15.22 -10.93 -7.64
CA GLU A 183 15.25 -12.28 -8.23
C GLU A 183 13.84 -12.84 -8.45
N LYS A 184 12.93 -12.49 -7.56
CA LYS A 184 11.59 -13.08 -7.53
C LYS A 184 10.57 -12.32 -8.37
N HIS A 185 10.66 -11.00 -8.41
CA HIS A 185 9.62 -10.17 -9.00
C HIS A 185 10.02 -9.46 -10.28
N TYR A 186 11.33 -9.24 -10.49
CA TYR A 186 11.76 -8.34 -11.57
C TYR A 186 12.77 -8.95 -12.53
N LYS A 187 13.58 -9.92 -12.13
CA LYS A 187 14.64 -10.53 -12.97
C LYS A 187 14.11 -11.12 -14.26
N ASP A 188 13.05 -11.91 -14.18
CA ASP A 188 12.42 -12.58 -15.31
C ASP A 188 11.13 -11.88 -15.76
N ALA A 189 10.85 -10.70 -15.22
CA ALA A 189 9.68 -9.92 -15.61
C ALA A 189 9.86 -9.37 -17.04
N PRO A 190 8.81 -9.35 -17.86
CA PRO A 190 8.89 -8.80 -19.21
C PRO A 190 9.27 -7.32 -19.23
N HIS A 191 9.04 -6.60 -18.16
CA HIS A 191 9.40 -5.21 -17.98
C HIS A 191 9.53 -4.87 -16.48
N MET A 192 10.66 -4.27 -16.11
CA MET A 192 10.83 -3.65 -14.80
C MET A 192 10.26 -2.23 -14.85
N PRO A 193 9.42 -1.81 -13.89
CA PRO A 193 8.86 -0.46 -13.86
C PRO A 193 9.92 0.64 -14.03
N ASP A 194 9.62 1.63 -14.88
CA ASP A 194 10.56 2.72 -15.20
C ASP A 194 11.06 3.44 -13.94
N VAL A 195 10.18 3.67 -12.97
CA VAL A 195 10.56 4.36 -11.73
C VAL A 195 11.64 3.63 -10.94
N TYR A 196 11.63 2.29 -10.94
CA TYR A 196 12.67 1.50 -10.28
C TYR A 196 13.97 1.55 -11.06
N GLN A 197 13.91 1.42 -12.39
CA GLN A 197 15.09 1.60 -13.24
C GLN A 197 15.70 3.00 -13.09
N GLU A 198 14.87 4.03 -13.03
CA GLU A 198 15.29 5.40 -12.83
C GLU A 198 15.94 5.60 -11.44
N ALA A 199 15.43 4.96 -10.39
CA ALA A 199 16.06 4.98 -9.08
C ALA A 199 17.41 4.25 -9.10
N LEU A 200 17.48 3.08 -9.73
CA LEU A 200 18.73 2.32 -9.90
C LEU A 200 19.78 3.12 -10.69
N CYS A 201 19.40 3.93 -11.68
CA CYS A 201 20.35 4.80 -12.40
C CYS A 201 21.07 5.78 -11.46
N LEU A 202 20.39 6.31 -10.44
CA LEU A 202 21.01 7.21 -9.47
C LEU A 202 22.11 6.49 -8.67
N VAL A 203 21.89 5.22 -8.30
CA VAL A 203 22.89 4.41 -7.60
C VAL A 203 24.00 3.98 -8.55
N ALA A 204 23.67 3.51 -9.75
CA ALA A 204 24.60 3.06 -10.78
C ALA A 204 25.58 4.15 -11.23
N SER A 205 25.25 5.43 -11.03
CA SER A 205 26.17 6.54 -11.29
C SER A 205 27.38 6.56 -10.34
N HIS A 206 27.29 5.93 -9.19
CA HIS A 206 28.35 5.78 -8.19
C HIS A 206 28.89 4.35 -8.15
N GLU A 207 28.05 3.36 -8.47
CA GLU A 207 28.33 1.93 -8.46
C GLU A 207 27.96 1.30 -9.81
N PRO A 208 28.84 1.35 -10.82
CA PRO A 208 28.53 0.93 -12.19
C PRO A 208 28.04 -0.52 -12.35
N GLU A 209 28.43 -1.41 -11.44
CA GLU A 209 28.03 -2.84 -11.42
C GLU A 209 26.50 -3.01 -11.29
N ILE A 210 25.82 -2.04 -10.66
CA ILE A 210 24.36 -2.01 -10.47
C ILE A 210 23.62 -2.10 -11.81
N ARG A 211 24.15 -1.48 -12.86
CA ARG A 211 23.55 -1.49 -14.19
C ARG A 211 23.45 -2.91 -14.75
N ASP A 212 24.53 -3.65 -14.67
CA ASP A 212 24.59 -5.02 -15.24
C ASP A 212 23.87 -6.02 -14.31
N THR A 213 23.99 -5.83 -13.01
CA THR A 213 23.35 -6.70 -12.00
C THR A 213 21.82 -6.71 -12.14
N TYR A 214 21.21 -5.54 -12.33
CA TYR A 214 19.74 -5.42 -12.38
C TYR A 214 19.21 -5.23 -13.81
N GLY A 215 20.05 -5.26 -14.83
CA GLY A 215 19.64 -5.22 -16.23
C GLY A 215 18.88 -3.94 -16.59
N ILE A 216 19.41 -2.76 -16.21
CA ILE A 216 18.80 -1.46 -16.54
C ILE A 216 18.72 -1.31 -18.06
N ASP A 217 17.52 -0.96 -18.56
CA ASP A 217 17.30 -0.75 -20.00
C ASP A 217 18.21 0.35 -20.57
N GLU A 218 18.80 0.08 -21.75
CA GLU A 218 19.74 0.98 -22.41
C GLU A 218 19.14 2.37 -22.71
N ASN A 219 17.84 2.43 -23.01
CA ASN A 219 17.18 3.72 -23.28
C ASN A 219 17.01 4.50 -21.98
N VAL A 220 16.67 3.84 -20.86
CA VAL A 220 16.56 4.48 -19.55
C VAL A 220 17.92 5.00 -19.12
N TRP A 221 18.97 4.18 -19.25
CA TRP A 221 20.33 4.59 -18.93
C TRP A 221 20.81 5.75 -19.81
N GLY A 222 20.57 5.70 -21.12
CA GLY A 222 20.92 6.80 -22.05
C GLY A 222 20.22 8.11 -21.71
N ARG A 223 18.94 8.06 -21.35
CA ARG A 223 18.17 9.22 -20.87
C ARG A 223 18.77 9.78 -19.57
N TYR A 224 19.17 8.91 -18.64
CA TYR A 224 19.82 9.32 -17.41
C TYR A 224 21.17 10.00 -17.66
N CYS A 225 22.02 9.46 -18.53
CA CYS A 225 23.30 10.07 -18.90
C CYS A 225 23.12 11.48 -19.48
N ASP A 226 22.12 11.67 -20.36
CA ASP A 226 21.81 13.00 -20.91
C ASP A 226 21.30 13.96 -19.81
N PHE A 227 20.41 13.49 -18.93
CA PHE A 227 19.97 14.27 -17.77
C PHE A 227 21.17 14.71 -16.89
N SER A 228 22.03 13.76 -16.52
CA SER A 228 23.20 14.00 -15.67
C SER A 228 24.18 14.98 -16.33
N ALA A 229 24.44 14.84 -17.63
CA ALA A 229 25.29 15.77 -18.40
C ALA A 229 24.70 17.19 -18.42
N MET A 230 23.38 17.32 -18.59
CA MET A 230 22.72 18.63 -18.54
C MET A 230 22.82 19.28 -17.16
N MET A 231 22.68 18.48 -16.09
CA MET A 231 22.81 18.95 -14.70
C MET A 231 24.23 19.44 -14.44
N THR A 232 25.24 18.67 -14.83
CA THR A 232 26.68 19.03 -14.70
C THR A 232 27.04 20.30 -15.49
N GLN A 233 26.42 20.52 -16.66
CA GLN A 233 26.60 21.73 -17.45
C GLN A 233 25.87 22.96 -16.90
N GLY A 234 25.21 22.87 -15.76
CA GLY A 234 24.42 23.94 -15.17
C GLY A 234 23.09 24.23 -15.86
N LYS A 235 22.65 23.38 -16.80
CA LYS A 235 21.35 23.52 -17.52
C LYS A 235 20.17 22.96 -16.72
N VAL A 236 20.15 23.20 -15.41
CA VAL A 236 19.23 22.59 -14.44
C VAL A 236 17.75 22.79 -14.82
N SER A 237 17.36 24.02 -15.17
CA SER A 237 15.96 24.31 -15.52
C SER A 237 15.50 23.58 -16.78
N LEU A 238 16.40 23.43 -17.76
CA LEU A 238 16.10 22.72 -19.00
C LEU A 238 16.02 21.21 -18.76
N ALA A 239 16.97 20.65 -17.98
CA ALA A 239 16.96 19.24 -17.59
C ALA A 239 15.67 18.89 -16.84
N LYS A 240 15.30 19.65 -15.81
CA LYS A 240 14.05 19.45 -15.04
C LYS A 240 12.78 19.56 -15.89
N ARG A 241 12.78 20.39 -16.93
CA ARG A 241 11.65 20.49 -17.85
C ARG A 241 11.58 19.31 -18.84
N LYS A 242 12.75 18.89 -19.38
CA LYS A 242 12.83 17.80 -20.36
C LYS A 242 12.48 16.44 -19.74
N TYR A 243 12.86 16.23 -18.48
CA TYR A 243 12.69 14.97 -17.74
C TYR A 243 11.70 15.08 -16.57
N ALA A 244 10.71 15.97 -16.68
CA ALA A 244 9.79 16.33 -15.61
C ALA A 244 8.97 15.14 -15.06
N ASP A 245 8.80 14.09 -15.86
CA ASP A 245 8.06 12.86 -15.57
C ASP A 245 8.91 11.75 -14.95
N THR A 246 10.23 11.98 -14.75
CA THR A 246 11.15 11.00 -14.21
C THR A 246 11.32 11.11 -12.70
N TYR A 247 11.71 9.99 -12.08
CA TYR A 247 12.09 9.94 -10.67
C TYR A 247 13.34 10.81 -10.38
N TRP A 248 14.24 10.96 -11.34
CA TRP A 248 15.44 11.83 -11.17
C TRP A 248 15.06 13.25 -10.81
N VAL A 249 14.08 13.84 -11.52
CA VAL A 249 13.60 15.19 -11.21
C VAL A 249 12.87 15.25 -9.89
N TYR A 250 12.14 14.18 -9.54
CA TYR A 250 11.51 14.07 -8.24
C TYR A 250 12.52 14.04 -7.09
N SER A 251 13.56 13.22 -7.19
CA SER A 251 14.60 13.10 -6.15
C SER A 251 15.39 14.39 -5.93
N TYR A 252 15.50 15.23 -6.97
CA TYR A 252 16.22 16.53 -6.94
C TYR A 252 15.40 17.70 -6.36
N LYS A 253 14.14 17.53 -6.04
CA LYS A 253 13.30 18.54 -5.37
C LYS A 253 13.46 18.49 -3.87
#